data_872539628bf7bb8d19418f36d75b7e24
#
_entry.id   872539628bf7bb8d19418f36d75b7e24
#
_cell.length_a   1.000
_cell.length_b   1.000
_cell.length_c   1.000
_cell.angle_alpha   90.00
_cell.angle_beta   90.00
_cell.angle_gamma   90.00
#
_symmetry.space_group_name_H-M   'P 1'
#
loop_
_entity.id
_entity.type
_entity.pdbx_description
1 polymer ?
#
loop_
_entity_poly.entity_id
_entity_poly.type
_entity_poly.pdbx_seq_one_letter_code
_entity_poly.pdbx_strand_id
1 'polypeptide(L)'
;MVKQRRKSRLLPSIQNKLLEQFVAGVSARTAAELTGVNRNTAILFFHKLREIIVEKMAAEAPFLAGEIEVDESYFGGVRKGKRGRGAAGKVPVFGLLKRGGKVYAMMIEDAKAQTLLGIIRDRIQPDSIVYTDSFRSYDVLDVSEFHHVRINHSETFVEEKSHINGIENFWNQAKRHMRRYNGIPKVHFHLFLKECEWRFNHRPARNLLKTLSEWVKV
;
A
#
# COMPACT_ATOMS: atom_id res chain seq x y z
N MET A 1 -7.45 9.21 23.10
CA MET A 1 -6.72 8.37 24.09
C MET A 1 -6.01 7.23 23.38
N VAL A 2 -4.68 7.26 23.30
CA VAL A 2 -3.88 6.15 22.74
C VAL A 2 -3.97 5.01 23.75
N LYS A 3 -4.61 3.89 23.37
CA LYS A 3 -4.64 2.69 24.21
C LYS A 3 -3.21 2.21 24.44
N GLN A 4 -2.74 2.26 25.67
CA GLN A 4 -1.43 1.75 26.07
C GLN A 4 -1.34 0.27 25.66
N ARG A 5 -0.45 -0.05 24.73
CA ARG A 5 -0.28 -1.43 24.25
C ARG A 5 0.34 -2.27 25.37
N ARG A 6 -0.26 -3.42 25.66
CA ARG A 6 0.33 -4.38 26.60
C ARG A 6 1.68 -4.86 26.06
N LYS A 7 2.70 -4.90 26.94
CA LYS A 7 4.01 -5.47 26.59
C LYS A 7 3.85 -6.93 26.16
N SER A 8 4.63 -7.36 25.18
CA SER A 8 4.69 -8.75 24.75
C SER A 8 5.27 -9.62 25.89
N ARG A 9 4.70 -10.82 26.07
CA ARG A 9 5.25 -11.84 26.99
C ARG A 9 6.34 -12.70 26.34
N LEU A 10 6.62 -12.51 25.06
CA LEU A 10 7.67 -13.22 24.33
C LEU A 10 9.04 -12.69 24.76
N LEU A 11 10.03 -13.58 24.87
CA LEU A 11 11.41 -13.20 25.08
C LEU A 11 11.90 -12.25 23.94
N PRO A 12 12.74 -11.25 24.22
CA PRO A 12 13.26 -10.33 23.20
C PRO A 12 13.90 -11.07 22.01
N SER A 13 14.65 -12.15 22.27
CA SER A 13 15.26 -12.96 21.20
C SER A 13 14.24 -13.59 20.25
N ILE A 14 13.09 -14.02 20.77
CA ILE A 14 11.99 -14.56 19.95
C ILE A 14 11.29 -13.44 19.19
N GLN A 15 11.09 -12.28 19.82
CA GLN A 15 10.51 -11.12 19.13
C GLN A 15 11.37 -10.68 17.94
N ASN A 16 12.71 -10.63 18.11
CA ASN A 16 13.64 -10.31 17.02
C ASN A 16 13.55 -11.31 15.87
N LYS A 17 13.54 -12.62 16.17
CA LYS A 17 13.35 -13.65 15.14
C LYS A 17 12.03 -13.47 14.39
N LEU A 18 10.93 -13.19 15.09
CA LEU A 18 9.64 -12.93 14.45
C LEU A 18 9.64 -11.65 13.59
N LEU A 19 10.34 -10.59 14.01
CA LEU A 19 10.55 -9.37 13.21
C LEU A 19 11.32 -9.69 11.92
N GLU A 20 12.42 -10.42 12.01
CA GLU A 20 13.19 -10.86 10.84
C GLU A 20 12.33 -11.68 9.87
N GLN A 21 11.54 -12.63 10.37
CA GLN A 21 10.62 -13.44 9.57
C GLN A 21 9.51 -12.59 8.92
N PHE A 22 8.98 -11.59 9.63
CA PHE A 22 8.03 -10.65 9.09
C PHE A 22 8.63 -9.85 7.93
N VAL A 23 9.81 -9.26 8.13
CA VAL A 23 10.54 -8.49 7.10
C VAL A 23 10.89 -9.36 5.90
N ALA A 24 11.34 -10.60 6.10
CA ALA A 24 11.56 -11.59 5.04
C ALA A 24 10.28 -11.96 4.28
N GLY A 25 9.12 -11.54 4.80
CA GLY A 25 7.83 -11.81 4.17
C GLY A 25 7.32 -13.22 4.36
N VAL A 26 7.79 -13.93 5.37
CA VAL A 26 7.32 -15.28 5.74
C VAL A 26 5.91 -15.19 6.33
N SER A 27 5.08 -16.20 6.13
CA SER A 27 3.75 -16.24 6.77
C SER A 27 3.87 -16.40 8.27
N ALA A 28 2.92 -15.87 9.06
CA ALA A 28 2.92 -16.04 10.51
C ALA A 28 2.87 -17.52 10.94
N ARG A 29 2.26 -18.37 10.11
CA ARG A 29 2.22 -19.83 10.35
C ARG A 29 3.62 -20.42 10.23
N THR A 30 4.32 -20.14 9.14
CA THR A 30 5.69 -20.62 8.92
C THR A 30 6.65 -20.02 9.95
N ALA A 31 6.48 -18.73 10.29
CA ALA A 31 7.30 -18.09 11.33
C ALA A 31 7.11 -18.76 12.70
N ALA A 32 5.89 -19.20 13.04
CA ALA A 32 5.61 -19.94 14.26
C ALA A 32 6.36 -21.30 14.30
N GLU A 33 6.35 -22.03 13.20
CA GLU A 33 7.07 -23.30 13.05
C GLU A 33 8.59 -23.10 13.22
N LEU A 34 9.16 -22.09 12.58
CA LEU A 34 10.60 -21.79 12.61
C LEU A 34 11.08 -21.27 13.97
N THR A 35 10.22 -20.60 14.75
CA THR A 35 10.59 -20.00 16.03
C THR A 35 10.13 -20.81 17.25
N GLY A 36 9.36 -21.88 17.06
CA GLY A 36 8.80 -22.71 18.13
C GLY A 36 7.70 -22.03 18.95
N VAL A 37 7.12 -20.91 18.48
CA VAL A 37 6.02 -20.24 19.17
C VAL A 37 4.66 -20.78 18.74
N ASN A 38 3.65 -20.62 19.60
CA ASN A 38 2.29 -20.96 19.23
C ASN A 38 1.83 -20.17 18.00
N ARG A 39 1.14 -20.81 17.06
CA ARG A 39 0.63 -20.23 15.82
C ARG A 39 -0.19 -18.96 16.04
N ASN A 40 -1.11 -18.98 17.02
CA ASN A 40 -1.95 -17.81 17.30
C ASN A 40 -1.14 -16.65 17.87
N THR A 41 -0.08 -16.94 18.63
CA THR A 41 0.86 -15.93 19.13
C THR A 41 1.60 -15.24 17.98
N ALA A 42 2.10 -15.99 17.00
CA ALA A 42 2.77 -15.42 15.83
C ALA A 42 1.79 -14.62 14.96
N ILE A 43 0.56 -15.11 14.76
CA ILE A 43 -0.49 -14.38 14.03
C ILE A 43 -0.80 -13.05 14.72
N LEU A 44 -0.99 -13.04 16.03
CA LEU A 44 -1.26 -11.84 16.82
C LEU A 44 -0.06 -10.88 16.79
N PHE A 45 1.17 -11.41 16.86
CA PHE A 45 2.38 -10.59 16.78
C PHE A 45 2.48 -9.88 15.41
N PHE A 46 2.30 -10.61 14.31
CA PHE A 46 2.30 -10.01 12.96
C PHE A 46 1.16 -9.03 12.74
N HIS A 47 0.00 -9.29 13.33
CA HIS A 47 -1.13 -8.35 13.29
C HIS A 47 -0.76 -7.03 13.99
N LYS A 48 -0.16 -7.10 15.19
CA LYS A 48 0.31 -5.92 15.92
C LYS A 48 1.41 -5.15 15.18
N LEU A 49 2.30 -5.83 14.47
CA LEU A 49 3.29 -5.16 13.62
C LEU A 49 2.61 -4.33 12.53
N ARG A 50 1.57 -4.87 11.89
CA ARG A 50 0.79 -4.12 10.89
C ARG A 50 0.07 -2.92 11.49
N GLU A 51 -0.50 -3.05 12.69
CA GLU A 51 -1.11 -1.92 13.40
C GLU A 51 -0.09 -0.80 13.67
N ILE A 52 1.14 -1.15 14.10
CA ILE A 52 2.23 -0.20 14.29
C ILE A 52 2.60 0.48 12.98
N ILE A 53 2.74 -0.30 11.90
CA ILE A 53 3.03 0.24 10.56
C ILE A 53 1.96 1.25 10.15
N VAL A 54 0.68 0.93 10.28
CA VAL A 54 -0.43 1.85 9.95
C VAL A 54 -0.32 3.15 10.75
N GLU A 55 -0.09 3.06 12.06
CA GLU A 55 0.03 4.24 12.93
C GLU A 55 1.22 5.12 12.53
N LYS A 56 2.38 4.53 12.27
CA LYS A 56 3.59 5.25 11.88
C LYS A 56 3.48 5.84 10.48
N MET A 57 2.96 5.08 9.51
CA MET A 57 2.74 5.55 8.14
C MET A 57 1.70 6.68 8.08
N ALA A 58 0.69 6.67 8.95
CA ALA A 58 -0.28 7.76 9.03
C ALA A 58 0.36 9.06 9.55
N ALA A 59 1.29 8.97 10.50
CA ALA A 59 2.04 10.13 11.02
C ALA A 59 3.03 10.69 9.98
N GLU A 60 3.53 9.86 9.07
CA GLU A 60 4.46 10.23 8.00
C GLU A 60 3.77 10.55 6.67
N ALA A 61 2.43 10.56 6.63
CA ALA A 61 1.68 10.70 5.38
C ALA A 61 2.11 11.97 4.62
N PRO A 62 2.68 11.84 3.42
CA PRO A 62 3.26 12.98 2.73
C PRO A 62 2.17 13.86 2.10
N PHE A 63 2.42 15.16 2.07
CA PHE A 63 1.81 16.06 1.11
C PHE A 63 2.73 16.10 -0.11
N LEU A 64 2.24 15.62 -1.25
CA LEU A 64 3.06 15.36 -2.43
C LEU A 64 3.16 16.60 -3.31
N ALA A 65 4.33 16.82 -3.92
CA ALA A 65 4.55 17.93 -4.84
C ALA A 65 5.43 17.50 -6.01
N GLY A 66 5.28 18.18 -7.16
CA GLY A 66 6.04 17.94 -8.38
C GLY A 66 5.39 16.89 -9.27
N GLU A 67 6.11 15.89 -9.74
CA GLU A 67 5.60 14.86 -10.65
C GLU A 67 5.00 13.67 -9.88
N ILE A 68 3.70 13.43 -10.02
CA ILE A 68 2.96 12.41 -9.28
C ILE A 68 2.21 11.50 -10.26
N GLU A 69 2.43 10.19 -10.15
CA GLU A 69 1.64 9.17 -10.83
C GLU A 69 0.45 8.79 -9.93
N VAL A 70 -0.75 8.75 -10.49
CA VAL A 70 -1.94 8.29 -9.77
C VAL A 70 -2.65 7.19 -10.55
N ASP A 71 -3.12 6.18 -9.83
CA ASP A 71 -3.81 5.05 -10.42
C ASP A 71 -4.70 4.35 -9.39
N GLU A 72 -5.79 3.75 -9.85
CA GLU A 72 -6.60 2.87 -9.03
C GLU A 72 -6.30 1.40 -9.30
N SER A 73 -6.47 0.57 -8.29
CA SER A 73 -6.36 -0.88 -8.42
C SER A 73 -7.44 -1.60 -7.64
N TYR A 74 -7.68 -2.85 -8.00
CA TYR A 74 -8.74 -3.67 -7.40
C TYR A 74 -8.15 -4.96 -6.86
N PHE A 75 -8.37 -5.21 -5.58
CA PHE A 75 -7.90 -6.40 -4.89
C PHE A 75 -9.06 -7.33 -4.56
N GLY A 76 -8.84 -8.64 -4.71
CA GLY A 76 -9.83 -9.68 -4.45
C GLY A 76 -9.72 -10.83 -5.43
N GLY A 77 -10.30 -11.98 -5.06
CA GLY A 77 -10.26 -13.18 -5.90
C GLY A 77 -11.09 -13.05 -7.18
N VAL A 78 -10.75 -13.87 -8.17
CA VAL A 78 -11.57 -14.04 -9.38
C VAL A 78 -12.78 -14.89 -9.01
N ARG A 79 -13.99 -14.32 -9.09
CA ARG A 79 -15.24 -15.11 -9.01
C ARG A 79 -15.63 -15.61 -10.39
N LYS A 80 -16.02 -16.90 -10.50
CA LYS A 80 -16.54 -17.47 -11.75
C LYS A 80 -17.70 -16.60 -12.29
N GLY A 81 -17.62 -16.19 -13.54
CA GLY A 81 -18.69 -15.53 -14.27
C GLY A 81 -18.71 -14.00 -14.27
N LYS A 82 -17.94 -13.29 -13.46
CA LYS A 82 -17.88 -11.81 -13.48
C LYS A 82 -16.44 -11.31 -13.57
N ARG A 83 -16.06 -10.80 -14.75
CA ARG A 83 -14.78 -10.14 -15.01
C ARG A 83 -15.00 -8.62 -15.02
N GLY A 84 -13.97 -7.84 -14.64
CA GLY A 84 -13.96 -6.38 -14.75
C GLY A 84 -13.68 -5.63 -13.45
N ARG A 85 -13.51 -4.31 -13.57
CA ARG A 85 -13.17 -3.38 -12.47
C ARG A 85 -14.25 -3.37 -11.37
N GLY A 86 -15.53 -3.54 -11.70
CA GLY A 86 -16.68 -3.54 -10.79
C GLY A 86 -17.13 -4.91 -10.27
N ALA A 87 -16.35 -5.99 -10.40
CA ALA A 87 -16.75 -7.32 -9.93
C ALA A 87 -17.01 -7.31 -8.41
N ALA A 88 -18.22 -7.76 -8.02
CA ALA A 88 -18.67 -7.76 -6.62
C ALA A 88 -17.67 -8.45 -5.68
N GLY A 89 -17.30 -7.78 -4.61
CA GLY A 89 -16.38 -8.28 -3.57
C GLY A 89 -14.93 -7.89 -3.73
N LYS A 90 -14.53 -7.17 -4.78
CA LYS A 90 -13.21 -6.55 -4.87
C LYS A 90 -13.14 -5.33 -3.95
N VAL A 91 -11.96 -5.06 -3.42
CA VAL A 91 -11.64 -3.87 -2.65
C VAL A 91 -10.97 -2.87 -3.59
N PRO A 92 -11.61 -1.74 -3.90
CA PRO A 92 -10.98 -0.70 -4.67
C PRO A 92 -9.96 0.05 -3.79
N VAL A 93 -8.82 0.38 -4.38
CA VAL A 93 -7.74 1.12 -3.74
C VAL A 93 -7.24 2.20 -4.69
N PHE A 94 -6.73 3.28 -4.13
CA PHE A 94 -6.15 4.38 -4.87
C PHE A 94 -4.72 4.62 -4.40
N GLY A 95 -3.82 4.91 -5.32
CA GLY A 95 -2.41 5.15 -5.05
C GLY A 95 -1.91 6.42 -5.70
N LEU A 96 -1.04 7.09 -5.00
CA LEU A 96 -0.33 8.31 -5.39
C LEU A 96 1.16 8.02 -5.24
N LEU A 97 1.93 8.13 -6.31
CA LEU A 97 3.39 7.92 -6.28
C LEU A 97 4.11 9.17 -6.73
N LYS A 98 4.91 9.77 -5.87
CA LYS A 98 5.88 10.78 -6.28
C LYS A 98 6.99 10.12 -7.10
N ARG A 99 7.25 10.56 -8.33
CA ARG A 99 8.35 10.05 -9.16
C ARG A 99 9.68 10.18 -8.44
N GLY A 100 10.42 9.07 -8.37
CA GLY A 100 11.66 8.98 -7.58
C GLY A 100 11.47 9.02 -6.06
N GLY A 101 10.23 9.00 -5.56
CA GLY A 101 9.91 9.15 -4.15
C GLY A 101 9.05 8.03 -3.56
N LYS A 102 8.19 8.43 -2.62
CA LYS A 102 7.33 7.51 -1.85
C LYS A 102 5.98 7.32 -2.52
N VAL A 103 5.37 6.16 -2.28
CA VAL A 103 3.97 5.87 -2.59
C VAL A 103 3.10 6.13 -1.36
N TYR A 104 1.87 6.57 -1.60
CA TYR A 104 0.78 6.62 -0.65
C TYR A 104 -0.40 5.87 -1.22
N ALA A 105 -0.95 4.91 -0.48
CA ALA A 105 -2.05 4.07 -0.93
C ALA A 105 -3.16 4.00 0.11
N MET A 106 -4.42 4.00 -0.35
CA MET A 106 -5.58 3.93 0.53
C MET A 106 -6.73 3.13 -0.10
N MET A 107 -7.59 2.60 0.76
CA MET A 107 -8.89 2.05 0.33
C MET A 107 -9.82 3.22 -0.02
N ILE A 108 -10.61 3.04 -1.08
CA ILE A 108 -11.63 3.98 -1.50
C ILE A 108 -12.99 3.28 -1.55
N GLU A 109 -14.07 4.04 -1.48
CA GLU A 109 -15.42 3.49 -1.62
C GLU A 109 -15.73 3.16 -3.08
N ASP A 110 -15.37 4.07 -3.97
CA ASP A 110 -15.50 3.93 -5.42
C ASP A 110 -14.41 4.71 -6.15
N ALA A 111 -14.28 4.49 -7.47
CA ALA A 111 -13.34 5.20 -8.34
C ALA A 111 -14.06 6.29 -9.15
N LYS A 112 -15.02 7.01 -8.58
CA LYS A 112 -15.68 8.13 -9.25
C LYS A 112 -14.80 9.37 -9.23
N ALA A 113 -15.00 10.23 -10.23
CA ALA A 113 -14.26 11.47 -10.39
C ALA A 113 -14.19 12.33 -9.11
N GLN A 114 -15.32 12.52 -8.43
CA GLN A 114 -15.38 13.32 -7.20
C GLN A 114 -14.58 12.71 -6.05
N THR A 115 -14.64 11.38 -5.88
CA THR A 115 -13.87 10.65 -4.85
C THR A 115 -12.38 10.80 -5.10
N LEU A 116 -11.94 10.57 -6.34
CA LEU A 116 -10.52 10.65 -6.72
C LEU A 116 -9.99 12.07 -6.63
N LEU A 117 -10.73 13.06 -7.15
CA LEU A 117 -10.34 14.47 -7.08
C LEU A 117 -10.22 14.98 -5.64
N GLY A 118 -11.14 14.60 -4.75
CA GLY A 118 -11.06 14.95 -3.33
C GLY A 118 -9.76 14.46 -2.70
N ILE A 119 -9.38 13.19 -2.95
CA ILE A 119 -8.13 12.62 -2.42
C ILE A 119 -6.90 13.32 -3.02
N ILE A 120 -6.92 13.62 -4.33
CA ILE A 120 -5.83 14.30 -5.01
C ILE A 120 -5.61 15.69 -4.38
N ARG A 121 -6.67 16.47 -4.18
CA ARG A 121 -6.62 17.78 -3.53
C ARG A 121 -6.12 17.73 -2.09
N ASP A 122 -6.50 16.70 -1.36
CA ASP A 122 -6.08 16.53 0.04
C ASP A 122 -4.61 16.11 0.19
N ARG A 123 -3.97 15.62 -0.89
CA ARG A 123 -2.66 14.97 -0.83
C ARG A 123 -1.62 15.52 -1.79
N ILE A 124 -1.99 16.31 -2.78
CA ILE A 124 -1.10 16.86 -3.79
C ILE A 124 -1.16 18.38 -3.76
N GLN A 125 -0.01 19.02 -3.79
CA GLN A 125 0.09 20.48 -3.90
C GLN A 125 -0.47 20.96 -5.25
N PRO A 126 -1.21 22.08 -5.29
CA PRO A 126 -1.57 22.75 -6.53
C PRO A 126 -0.32 22.96 -7.43
N ASP A 127 -0.51 23.13 -8.72
CA ASP A 127 0.53 23.27 -9.73
C ASP A 127 1.45 22.04 -9.91
N SER A 128 1.15 20.93 -9.25
CA SER A 128 1.84 19.66 -9.50
C SER A 128 1.41 19.04 -10.82
N ILE A 129 2.32 18.26 -11.42
CA ILE A 129 2.04 17.48 -12.63
C ILE A 129 1.48 16.12 -12.19
N VAL A 130 0.24 15.83 -12.61
CA VAL A 130 -0.45 14.57 -12.27
C VAL A 130 -0.57 13.69 -13.50
N TYR A 131 0.11 12.56 -13.47
CA TYR A 131 0.08 11.54 -14.53
C TYR A 131 -0.97 10.48 -14.24
N THR A 132 -1.86 10.21 -15.19
CA THR A 132 -2.92 9.19 -15.08
C THR A 132 -2.95 8.31 -16.32
N ASP A 133 -3.67 7.18 -16.23
CA ASP A 133 -4.13 6.47 -17.42
C ASP A 133 -5.32 7.22 -18.09
N SER A 134 -5.85 6.63 -19.16
CA SER A 134 -6.99 7.20 -19.91
C SER A 134 -8.36 6.90 -19.28
N PHE A 135 -8.44 6.59 -17.97
CA PHE A 135 -9.71 6.33 -17.32
C PHE A 135 -10.54 7.61 -17.15
N ARG A 136 -11.80 7.60 -17.58
CA ARG A 136 -12.69 8.78 -17.63
C ARG A 136 -12.87 9.51 -16.30
N SER A 137 -12.72 8.84 -15.16
CA SER A 137 -12.82 9.50 -13.85
C SER A 137 -11.74 10.55 -13.63
N TYR A 138 -10.66 10.57 -14.43
CA TYR A 138 -9.62 11.58 -14.39
C TYR A 138 -9.87 12.80 -15.28
N ASP A 139 -10.93 12.81 -16.11
CA ASP A 139 -11.28 13.94 -16.99
C ASP A 139 -11.51 15.22 -16.18
N VAL A 140 -11.92 15.10 -14.92
CA VAL A 140 -12.10 16.26 -14.01
C VAL A 140 -10.80 16.97 -13.68
N LEU A 141 -9.65 16.35 -13.88
CA LEU A 141 -8.33 16.97 -13.67
C LEU A 141 -7.98 17.97 -14.78
N ASP A 142 -8.55 17.84 -15.98
CA ASP A 142 -8.28 18.74 -17.10
C ASP A 142 -8.75 20.19 -16.84
N VAL A 143 -9.66 20.37 -15.88
CA VAL A 143 -10.22 21.67 -15.46
C VAL A 143 -9.92 21.99 -13.99
N SER A 144 -8.91 21.35 -13.43
CA SER A 144 -8.52 21.48 -12.03
C SER A 144 -7.28 22.38 -11.86
N GLU A 145 -6.85 22.55 -10.62
CA GLU A 145 -5.63 23.28 -10.23
C GLU A 145 -4.32 22.50 -10.46
N PHE A 146 -4.37 21.37 -11.18
CA PHE A 146 -3.20 20.51 -11.48
C PHE A 146 -2.86 20.52 -12.97
N HIS A 147 -1.58 20.31 -13.29
CA HIS A 147 -1.14 20.03 -14.66
C HIS A 147 -1.38 18.56 -14.98
N HIS A 148 -2.52 18.25 -15.62
CA HIS A 148 -2.88 16.88 -15.93
C HIS A 148 -2.18 16.37 -17.19
N VAL A 149 -1.50 15.21 -17.09
CA VAL A 149 -0.89 14.50 -18.20
C VAL A 149 -1.50 13.12 -18.32
N ARG A 150 -2.30 12.92 -19.37
CA ARG A 150 -2.96 11.65 -19.66
C ARG A 150 -2.05 10.76 -20.48
N ILE A 151 -1.87 9.52 -20.06
CA ILE A 151 -1.02 8.54 -20.73
C ILE A 151 -1.91 7.54 -21.47
N ASN A 152 -1.73 7.51 -22.78
CA ASN A 152 -2.41 6.55 -23.64
C ASN A 152 -1.46 5.39 -23.97
N HIS A 153 -1.67 4.23 -23.34
CA HIS A 153 -0.85 3.02 -23.54
C HIS A 153 -0.85 2.49 -24.98
N SER A 154 -1.81 2.90 -25.82
CA SER A 154 -1.91 2.45 -27.22
C SER A 154 -1.08 3.28 -28.21
N GLU A 155 -0.59 4.44 -27.83
CA GLU A 155 0.09 5.40 -28.73
C GLU A 155 1.56 5.66 -28.35
N THR A 156 2.05 5.09 -27.24
CA THR A 156 3.33 5.49 -26.65
C THR A 156 4.51 4.73 -27.23
N PHE A 157 5.03 5.16 -28.38
CA PHE A 157 6.40 4.87 -28.80
C PHE A 157 7.32 6.11 -28.82
N VAL A 158 6.88 7.31 -28.39
CA VAL A 158 7.56 8.57 -28.76
C VAL A 158 8.08 9.42 -27.60
N GLU A 159 7.66 9.24 -26.32
CA GLU A 159 8.21 10.07 -25.24
C GLU A 159 8.65 9.26 -24.02
N GLU A 160 9.97 9.25 -23.77
CA GLU A 160 10.63 8.52 -22.66
C GLU A 160 10.12 8.87 -21.24
N LYS A 161 9.32 9.92 -21.06
CA LYS A 161 8.83 10.39 -19.76
C LYS A 161 7.34 10.16 -19.50
N SER A 162 6.58 9.75 -20.51
CA SER A 162 5.12 9.60 -20.40
C SER A 162 4.71 8.18 -20.03
N HIS A 163 4.86 7.79 -18.76
CA HIS A 163 4.44 6.49 -18.25
C HIS A 163 4.04 6.57 -16.77
N ILE A 164 3.19 5.66 -16.30
CA ILE A 164 2.84 5.43 -14.89
C ILE A 164 3.43 4.12 -14.35
N ASN A 165 4.58 3.72 -14.90
CA ASN A 165 5.23 2.44 -14.56
C ASN A 165 5.60 2.32 -13.07
N GLY A 166 5.80 3.44 -12.38
CA GLY A 166 6.13 3.46 -10.96
C GLY A 166 4.99 2.95 -10.11
N ILE A 167 3.78 3.50 -10.29
CA ILE A 167 2.59 3.09 -9.52
C ILE A 167 2.11 1.70 -9.94
N GLU A 168 2.21 1.35 -11.23
CA GLU A 168 1.91 -0.01 -11.70
C GLU A 168 2.86 -1.05 -11.08
N ASN A 169 4.15 -0.74 -10.99
CA ASN A 169 5.13 -1.59 -10.32
C ASN A 169 4.79 -1.77 -8.83
N PHE A 170 4.37 -0.71 -8.14
CA PHE A 170 3.88 -0.82 -6.76
C PHE A 170 2.70 -1.80 -6.67
N TRP A 171 1.68 -1.68 -7.54
CA TRP A 171 0.54 -2.59 -7.55
C TRP A 171 0.94 -4.04 -7.82
N ASN A 172 1.87 -4.26 -8.74
CA ASN A 172 2.38 -5.60 -9.04
C ASN A 172 3.09 -6.22 -7.83
N GLN A 173 3.90 -5.43 -7.11
CA GLN A 173 4.56 -5.88 -5.88
C GLN A 173 3.54 -6.14 -4.76
N ALA A 174 2.56 -5.25 -4.56
CA ALA A 174 1.52 -5.41 -3.56
C ALA A 174 0.66 -6.66 -3.81
N LYS A 175 0.21 -6.87 -5.05
CA LYS A 175 -0.55 -8.07 -5.44
C LYS A 175 0.26 -9.34 -5.23
N ARG A 176 1.55 -9.35 -5.57
CA ARG A 176 2.47 -10.49 -5.34
C ARG A 176 2.65 -10.78 -3.86
N HIS A 177 2.84 -9.74 -3.05
CA HIS A 177 2.98 -9.87 -1.60
C HIS A 177 1.71 -10.41 -0.96
N MET A 178 0.54 -9.88 -1.33
CA MET A 178 -0.74 -10.29 -0.76
C MET A 178 -1.25 -11.65 -1.23
N ARG A 179 -0.78 -12.17 -2.38
CA ARG A 179 -1.21 -13.47 -2.94
C ARG A 179 -1.00 -14.63 -1.97
N ARG A 180 -0.02 -14.55 -1.07
CA ARG A 180 0.24 -15.56 -0.04
C ARG A 180 -0.82 -15.63 1.06
N TYR A 181 -1.63 -14.58 1.20
CA TYR A 181 -2.68 -14.50 2.19
C TYR A 181 -4.02 -14.80 1.54
N ASN A 182 -4.51 -16.03 1.67
CA ASN A 182 -5.81 -16.42 1.16
C ASN A 182 -6.90 -15.90 2.11
N GLY A 183 -7.78 -15.02 1.59
CA GLY A 183 -8.95 -14.57 2.34
C GLY A 183 -8.67 -13.52 3.42
N ILE A 184 -7.94 -12.44 3.09
CA ILE A 184 -7.82 -11.28 3.99
C ILE A 184 -9.22 -10.69 4.25
N PRO A 185 -9.72 -10.64 5.50
CA PRO A 185 -10.99 -9.99 5.81
C PRO A 185 -10.95 -8.51 5.42
N LYS A 186 -12.04 -7.98 4.85
CA LYS A 186 -12.11 -6.56 4.42
C LYS A 186 -11.77 -5.59 5.55
N VAL A 187 -12.20 -5.88 6.77
CA VAL A 187 -11.94 -5.06 7.97
C VAL A 187 -10.44 -4.92 8.27
N HIS A 188 -9.62 -5.90 7.87
CA HIS A 188 -8.17 -5.88 8.08
C HIS A 188 -7.38 -5.57 6.80
N PHE A 189 -8.05 -5.38 5.66
CA PHE A 189 -7.38 -5.20 4.38
C PHE A 189 -6.44 -3.97 4.38
N HIS A 190 -6.85 -2.88 5.03
CA HIS A 190 -6.04 -1.67 5.16
C HIS A 190 -4.67 -1.93 5.84
N LEU A 191 -4.60 -2.88 6.78
CA LEU A 191 -3.35 -3.26 7.45
C LEU A 191 -2.34 -3.86 6.47
N PHE A 192 -2.82 -4.71 5.57
CA PHE A 192 -1.98 -5.36 4.55
C PHE A 192 -1.60 -4.38 3.43
N LEU A 193 -2.50 -3.48 3.04
CA LEU A 193 -2.20 -2.44 2.07
C LEU A 193 -1.09 -1.51 2.58
N LYS A 194 -1.18 -1.07 3.83
CA LYS A 194 -0.15 -0.22 4.46
C LYS A 194 1.16 -0.98 4.70
N GLU A 195 1.14 -2.28 4.95
CA GLU A 195 2.35 -3.10 4.94
C GLU A 195 3.03 -3.07 3.56
N CYS A 196 2.28 -3.17 2.46
CA CYS A 196 2.84 -3.09 1.12
C CYS A 196 3.44 -1.71 0.82
N GLU A 197 2.75 -0.63 1.21
CA GLU A 197 3.23 0.75 1.10
C GLU A 197 4.53 0.94 1.90
N TRP A 198 4.56 0.51 3.15
CA TRP A 198 5.76 0.56 4.00
C TRP A 198 6.93 -0.20 3.38
N ARG A 199 6.70 -1.42 2.87
CA ARG A 199 7.73 -2.23 2.21
C ARG A 199 8.30 -1.55 0.98
N PHE A 200 7.46 -0.88 0.19
CA PHE A 200 7.88 -0.15 -0.99
C PHE A 200 8.71 1.08 -0.63
N ASN A 201 8.30 1.84 0.38
CA ASN A 201 8.89 3.11 0.76
C ASN A 201 10.20 2.97 1.55
N HIS A 202 10.43 1.85 2.24
CA HIS A 202 11.58 1.67 3.14
C HIS A 202 12.57 0.58 2.69
N ARG A 203 12.45 0.06 1.46
CA ARG A 203 13.44 -0.89 0.92
C ARG A 203 14.86 -0.30 0.90
N PRO A 204 15.91 -1.11 0.97
CA PRO A 204 15.95 -2.57 0.99
C PRO A 204 15.60 -3.20 2.36
N ALA A 205 15.60 -4.53 2.42
CA ALA A 205 15.17 -5.30 3.62
C ALA A 205 15.87 -4.89 4.93
N ARG A 206 17.16 -4.52 4.88
CA ARG A 206 17.90 -4.02 6.05
C ARG A 206 17.28 -2.75 6.65
N ASN A 207 16.77 -1.85 5.80
CA ASN A 207 16.10 -0.63 6.25
C ASN A 207 14.75 -0.95 6.86
N LEU A 208 13.99 -1.91 6.25
CA LEU A 208 12.73 -2.40 6.80
C LEU A 208 12.91 -2.94 8.21
N LEU A 209 13.94 -3.78 8.43
CA LEU A 209 14.21 -4.36 9.75
C LEU A 209 14.60 -3.26 10.77
N LYS A 210 15.50 -2.36 10.39
CA LYS A 210 15.92 -1.24 11.23
C LYS A 210 14.72 -0.39 11.65
N THR A 211 13.97 0.11 10.68
CA THR A 211 12.81 0.98 10.93
C THR A 211 11.77 0.29 11.80
N LEU A 212 11.45 -0.97 11.53
CA LEU A 212 10.45 -1.69 12.30
C LEU A 212 10.91 -1.97 13.73
N SER A 213 12.19 -2.31 13.94
CA SER A 213 12.77 -2.50 15.28
C SER A 213 12.72 -1.23 16.11
N GLU A 214 13.02 -0.06 15.50
CA GLU A 214 12.91 1.25 16.14
C GLU A 214 11.46 1.56 16.55
N TRP A 215 10.49 1.24 15.70
CA TRP A 215 9.07 1.48 15.98
C TRP A 215 8.50 0.57 17.05
N VAL A 216 8.98 -0.66 17.15
CA VAL A 216 8.50 -1.66 18.13
C VAL A 216 9.22 -1.51 19.47
N LYS A 217 10.40 -0.86 19.52
CA LYS A 217 11.26 -0.72 20.70
C LYS A 217 11.55 -2.07 21.36
N VAL A 218 12.01 -3.04 20.57
CA VAL A 218 12.51 -4.35 21.01
C VAL A 218 13.98 -4.23 21.36
#